data_af7672e3521c25a4153374f23d96cf5f
#
_entry.id   af7672e3521c25a4153374f23d96cf5f
#
_cell.length_a   1.000
_cell.length_b   1.000
_cell.length_c   1.000
_cell.angle_alpha   90.00
_cell.angle_beta   90.00
_cell.angle_gamma   90.00
#
_symmetry.space_group_name_H-M   'P 1'
#
loop_
_entity.id
_entity.type
_entity.pdbx_description
1 polymer ?
#
loop_
_entity_poly.entity_id
_entity_poly.type
_entity_poly.pdbx_seq_one_letter_code
_entity_poly.pdbx_strand_id
1 'polypeptide(L)'
;MTVPSQRWVFVPAAALLLWGGGALAQTDEIQVYNAEINEPGQASIELHNNYTPIGRKTPDFRGGLIPEGTLNGVPEWAYGVTDWFEAGLYMPLYSYASRQDQFTLNGFKTRFLFVQPHAAEHQFFYGINFEFSYNAHYWEPTRFSQEIRPILGWRFGPVDFIINPIIDNNWHGVRSLDFAPAERLDYNLSPTWAVALEHYSDYGEFHKFAGVNDQQHMLFAVVDYSTDRFDVEAGIGHGFTAASDDLVLKLILGHPF
;
A
#
# COMPACT_ATOMS: atom_id res chain seq x y z
N MET A 1 31.93 -57.12 40.60
CA MET A 1 31.19 -55.81 40.68
C MET A 1 31.40 -55.04 39.39
N THR A 2 30.45 -55.15 38.50
CA THR A 2 30.50 -54.51 37.19
C THR A 2 29.66 -53.23 37.21
N VAL A 3 30.27 -52.08 36.91
CA VAL A 3 29.63 -50.76 36.83
C VAL A 3 28.96 -50.61 35.44
N PRO A 4 27.67 -50.25 35.35
CA PRO A 4 27.04 -50.05 34.04
C PRO A 4 27.41 -48.68 33.48
N SER A 5 27.86 -48.66 32.22
CA SER A 5 28.15 -47.46 31.46
C SER A 5 26.86 -46.71 31.07
N GLN A 6 26.68 -45.50 31.54
CA GLN A 6 25.62 -44.58 31.06
C GLN A 6 25.93 -44.13 29.63
N ARG A 7 25.07 -44.53 28.69
CA ARG A 7 25.06 -43.98 27.32
C ARG A 7 24.28 -42.65 27.33
N TRP A 8 24.97 -41.57 27.09
CA TRP A 8 24.36 -40.28 26.80
C TRP A 8 23.76 -40.31 25.41
N VAL A 9 22.42 -40.23 25.31
CA VAL A 9 21.71 -40.03 24.05
C VAL A 9 21.71 -38.52 23.78
N PHE A 10 22.51 -38.09 22.82
CA PHE A 10 22.40 -36.74 22.27
C PHE A 10 21.14 -36.66 21.43
N VAL A 11 20.12 -35.96 21.92
CA VAL A 11 18.99 -35.51 21.13
C VAL A 11 19.46 -34.25 20.37
N PRO A 12 19.50 -34.27 19.03
CA PRO A 12 19.78 -33.05 18.32
C PRO A 12 18.61 -32.07 18.53
N ALA A 13 18.87 -30.93 19.16
CA ALA A 13 17.96 -29.81 19.18
C ALA A 13 17.80 -29.34 17.73
N ALA A 14 16.68 -29.69 17.13
CA ALA A 14 16.27 -29.08 15.87
C ALA A 14 16.09 -27.57 16.14
N ALA A 15 17.03 -26.76 15.69
CA ALA A 15 16.89 -25.33 15.61
C ALA A 15 15.74 -25.06 14.63
N LEU A 16 14.57 -24.76 15.15
CA LEU A 16 13.51 -24.07 14.42
C LEU A 16 14.09 -22.72 14.03
N LEU A 17 14.59 -22.63 12.82
CA LEU A 17 14.81 -21.36 12.12
C LEU A 17 13.41 -20.75 11.98
N LEU A 18 13.08 -19.85 12.89
CA LEU A 18 12.00 -18.88 12.71
C LEU A 18 12.45 -18.00 11.55
N TRP A 19 12.00 -18.29 10.36
CA TRP A 19 12.03 -17.33 9.27
C TRP A 19 11.10 -16.20 9.70
N GLY A 20 11.68 -15.10 10.11
CA GLY A 20 11.00 -13.85 10.18
C GLY A 20 10.79 -13.38 8.75
N GLY A 21 9.75 -13.87 8.10
CA GLY A 21 9.21 -13.22 6.92
C GLY A 21 8.64 -11.89 7.37
N GLY A 22 8.97 -10.79 6.69
CA GLY A 22 8.28 -9.53 6.85
C GLY A 22 6.78 -9.82 6.73
N ALA A 23 5.99 -9.33 7.65
CA ALA A 23 4.54 -9.47 7.58
C ALA A 23 4.07 -8.48 6.52
N LEU A 24 3.72 -9.01 5.37
CA LEU A 24 3.11 -8.23 4.29
C LEU A 24 1.68 -7.89 4.72
N ALA A 25 1.37 -6.61 4.84
CA ALA A 25 0.02 -6.15 5.10
C ALA A 25 -0.86 -6.30 3.86
N GLN A 26 -2.15 -6.52 4.06
CA GLN A 26 -3.11 -6.40 2.97
C GLN A 26 -3.19 -4.94 2.53
N THR A 27 -3.31 -4.70 1.22
CA THR A 27 -3.35 -3.34 0.68
C THR A 27 -4.81 -2.88 0.57
N ASP A 28 -5.17 -1.83 1.28
CA ASP A 28 -6.47 -1.15 1.19
C ASP A 28 -6.46 -0.09 0.09
N GLU A 29 -5.31 0.49 -0.17
CA GLU A 29 -5.09 1.54 -1.14
C GLU A 29 -3.94 1.16 -2.08
N ILE A 30 -4.19 1.23 -3.39
CA ILE A 30 -3.18 1.07 -4.45
C ILE A 30 -3.18 2.36 -5.25
N GLN A 31 -2.38 3.34 -4.84
CA GLN A 31 -2.31 4.66 -5.44
C GLN A 31 -0.90 5.24 -5.34
N VAL A 32 -0.46 5.93 -6.40
CA VAL A 32 0.74 6.76 -6.38
C VAL A 32 0.32 8.22 -6.21
N TYR A 33 0.77 8.87 -5.14
CA TYR A 33 0.43 10.25 -4.84
C TYR A 33 1.17 11.22 -5.73
N ASN A 34 0.43 12.18 -6.29
CA ASN A 34 0.91 13.18 -7.27
C ASN A 34 1.04 14.61 -6.68
N ALA A 35 0.93 14.76 -5.37
CA ALA A 35 0.95 16.05 -4.65
C ALA A 35 -0.21 17.00 -4.99
N GLU A 36 -1.32 16.50 -5.53
CA GLU A 36 -2.56 17.26 -5.68
C GLU A 36 -3.38 17.15 -4.39
N ILE A 37 -4.01 18.26 -3.97
CA ILE A 37 -4.83 18.35 -2.76
C ILE A 37 -6.08 19.19 -3.04
N ASN A 38 -7.09 19.03 -2.21
CA ASN A 38 -8.28 19.89 -2.26
C ASN A 38 -7.93 21.35 -1.98
N GLU A 39 -8.62 22.26 -2.65
CA GLU A 39 -8.53 23.69 -2.38
C GLU A 39 -8.90 23.99 -0.90
N PRO A 40 -8.34 25.06 -0.30
CA PRO A 40 -8.65 25.41 1.09
C PRO A 40 -10.14 25.57 1.34
N GLY A 41 -10.67 24.78 2.29
CA GLY A 41 -12.09 24.77 2.64
C GLY A 41 -12.95 23.80 1.81
N GLN A 42 -12.39 23.12 0.82
CA GLN A 42 -13.06 22.08 0.04
C GLN A 42 -12.84 20.70 0.67
N ALA A 43 -13.79 19.81 0.45
CA ALA A 43 -13.71 18.43 0.86
C ALA A 43 -13.94 17.50 -0.33
N SER A 44 -13.42 16.27 -0.21
CA SER A 44 -13.68 15.20 -1.17
C SER A 44 -13.88 13.87 -0.45
N ILE A 45 -14.46 12.94 -1.18
CA ILE A 45 -14.47 11.52 -0.81
C ILE A 45 -13.90 10.72 -1.97
N GLU A 46 -12.98 9.79 -1.64
CA GLU A 46 -12.51 8.76 -2.57
C GLU A 46 -12.86 7.39 -2.03
N LEU A 47 -13.36 6.52 -2.91
CA LEU A 47 -13.66 5.13 -2.58
C LEU A 47 -12.64 4.24 -3.27
N HIS A 48 -11.69 3.74 -2.51
CA HIS A 48 -10.70 2.77 -2.96
C HIS A 48 -11.27 1.36 -2.89
N ASN A 49 -11.10 0.58 -3.96
CA ASN A 49 -11.45 -0.84 -4.00
C ASN A 49 -10.38 -1.62 -4.75
N ASN A 50 -9.89 -2.69 -4.13
CA ASN A 50 -8.91 -3.59 -4.70
C ASN A 50 -9.43 -5.02 -4.62
N TYR A 51 -9.45 -5.73 -5.75
CA TYR A 51 -9.88 -7.12 -5.80
C TYR A 51 -8.77 -8.01 -6.36
N THR A 52 -8.48 -9.11 -5.67
CA THR A 52 -7.43 -10.07 -6.05
C THR A 52 -8.07 -11.36 -6.60
N PRO A 53 -8.41 -11.44 -7.90
CA PRO A 53 -9.01 -12.65 -8.48
C PRO A 53 -8.08 -13.85 -8.50
N ILE A 54 -6.75 -13.63 -8.66
CA ILE A 54 -5.73 -14.67 -8.65
C ILE A 54 -4.57 -14.18 -7.79
N GLY A 55 -4.29 -14.89 -6.71
CA GLY A 55 -3.26 -14.47 -5.77
C GLY A 55 -2.81 -15.57 -4.84
N ARG A 56 -2.12 -15.18 -3.77
CA ARG A 56 -1.62 -16.09 -2.75
C ARG A 56 -2.80 -16.77 -2.03
N LYS A 57 -2.69 -18.08 -1.88
CA LYS A 57 -3.76 -18.93 -1.31
C LYS A 57 -3.60 -19.20 0.19
N THR A 58 -2.58 -18.60 0.77
CA THR A 58 -2.29 -18.64 2.20
C THR A 58 -2.16 -17.22 2.72
N PRO A 59 -2.58 -16.93 3.96
CA PRO A 59 -2.38 -15.62 4.55
C PRO A 59 -0.89 -15.34 4.79
N ASP A 60 -0.50 -14.08 4.76
CA ASP A 60 0.88 -13.62 4.95
C ASP A 60 1.37 -13.85 6.39
N PHE A 61 0.45 -13.89 7.33
CA PHE A 61 0.72 -14.15 8.73
C PHE A 61 -0.40 -14.97 9.36
N ARG A 62 -0.11 -15.57 10.51
CA ARG A 62 -1.08 -16.41 11.22
C ARG A 62 -2.31 -15.61 11.67
N GLY A 63 -3.48 -15.97 11.14
CA GLY A 63 -4.76 -15.33 11.45
C GLY A 63 -5.13 -14.20 10.47
N GLY A 64 -4.31 -13.94 9.46
CA GLY A 64 -4.59 -13.00 8.39
C GLY A 64 -5.64 -13.49 7.39
N LEU A 65 -6.07 -12.59 6.52
CA LEU A 65 -6.94 -12.89 5.40
C LEU A 65 -6.14 -13.55 4.26
N ILE A 66 -6.81 -14.41 3.49
CA ILE A 66 -6.22 -15.00 2.26
C ILE A 66 -6.40 -13.99 1.13
N PRO A 67 -5.31 -13.54 0.46
CA PRO A 67 -5.42 -12.56 -0.61
C PRO A 67 -6.31 -13.00 -1.78
N GLU A 68 -6.17 -14.25 -2.26
CA GLU A 68 -6.96 -14.74 -3.40
C GLU A 68 -8.47 -14.73 -3.10
N GLY A 69 -9.22 -14.02 -3.96
CA GLY A 69 -10.66 -13.86 -3.83
C GLY A 69 -11.08 -12.80 -2.80
N THR A 70 -10.15 -11.96 -2.34
CA THR A 70 -10.46 -10.89 -1.39
C THR A 70 -10.67 -9.57 -2.10
N LEU A 71 -11.76 -8.89 -1.74
CA LEU A 71 -12.02 -7.49 -2.03
C LEU A 71 -11.66 -6.69 -0.78
N ASN A 72 -10.75 -5.74 -0.93
CA ASN A 72 -10.41 -4.74 0.08
C ASN A 72 -10.95 -3.39 -0.35
N GLY A 73 -11.39 -2.57 0.59
CA GLY A 73 -11.81 -1.22 0.26
C GLY A 73 -11.85 -0.29 1.46
N VAL A 74 -11.84 1.01 1.13
CA VAL A 74 -11.93 2.07 2.11
C VAL A 74 -12.46 3.35 1.49
N PRO A 75 -13.43 4.03 2.10
CA PRO A 75 -13.71 5.44 1.82
C PRO A 75 -12.65 6.31 2.52
N GLU A 76 -12.03 7.16 1.74
CA GLU A 76 -11.16 8.24 2.19
C GLU A 76 -11.93 9.55 2.16
N TRP A 77 -11.90 10.28 3.26
CA TRP A 77 -12.43 11.63 3.40
C TRP A 77 -11.27 12.58 3.49
N ALA A 78 -11.19 13.55 2.60
CA ALA A 78 -10.11 14.55 2.58
C ALA A 78 -10.66 15.96 2.72
N TYR A 79 -9.89 16.85 3.36
CA TYR A 79 -10.22 18.25 3.56
C TYR A 79 -8.99 19.12 3.36
N GLY A 80 -9.06 20.04 2.38
CA GLY A 80 -8.05 21.04 2.14
C GLY A 80 -8.05 22.09 3.27
N VAL A 81 -6.99 22.10 4.08
CA VAL A 81 -6.85 23.03 5.21
C VAL A 81 -6.18 24.33 4.76
N THR A 82 -5.14 24.20 3.93
CA THR A 82 -4.43 25.31 3.29
C THR A 82 -4.04 24.90 1.87
N ASP A 83 -3.40 25.75 1.10
CA ASP A 83 -2.85 25.47 -0.22
C ASP A 83 -1.61 24.53 -0.21
N TRP A 84 -1.15 24.12 0.96
CA TRP A 84 0.00 23.22 1.16
C TRP A 84 -0.26 22.08 2.13
N PHE A 85 -1.46 22.00 2.73
CA PHE A 85 -1.79 20.99 3.72
C PHE A 85 -3.24 20.50 3.58
N GLU A 86 -3.37 19.16 3.51
CA GLU A 86 -4.64 18.44 3.50
C GLU A 86 -4.65 17.41 4.62
N ALA A 87 -5.79 17.28 5.30
CA ALA A 87 -6.05 16.24 6.29
C ALA A 87 -7.03 15.21 5.74
N GLY A 88 -6.74 13.93 5.94
CA GLY A 88 -7.56 12.81 5.47
C GLY A 88 -7.91 11.83 6.58
N LEU A 89 -9.02 11.12 6.36
CA LEU A 89 -9.50 10.03 7.21
C LEU A 89 -10.00 8.88 6.34
N TYR A 90 -9.42 7.70 6.51
CA TYR A 90 -9.83 6.45 5.89
C TYR A 90 -10.66 5.65 6.88
N MET A 91 -11.96 5.57 6.67
CA MET A 91 -12.86 4.84 7.59
C MET A 91 -14.23 4.59 6.97
N PRO A 92 -14.75 3.35 7.07
CA PRO A 92 -14.09 2.16 7.62
C PRO A 92 -13.22 1.45 6.57
N LEU A 93 -12.07 0.92 6.98
CA LEU A 93 -11.40 -0.10 6.18
C LEU A 93 -12.23 -1.39 6.25
N TYR A 94 -12.47 -2.03 5.10
CA TYR A 94 -13.24 -3.28 5.05
C TYR A 94 -12.63 -4.28 4.07
N SER A 95 -12.92 -5.57 4.34
CA SER A 95 -12.59 -6.66 3.42
C SER A 95 -13.71 -7.66 3.33
N TYR A 96 -13.87 -8.25 2.15
CA TYR A 96 -14.64 -9.46 1.95
C TYR A 96 -13.73 -10.56 1.36
N ALA A 97 -13.34 -11.51 2.19
CA ALA A 97 -12.51 -12.64 1.83
C ALA A 97 -13.37 -13.84 1.44
N SER A 98 -13.61 -14.02 0.12
CA SER A 98 -14.54 -15.04 -0.39
C SER A 98 -14.09 -16.48 -0.09
N ARG A 99 -12.77 -16.72 -0.02
CA ARG A 99 -12.21 -18.05 0.34
C ARG A 99 -12.49 -18.45 1.79
N GLN A 100 -12.68 -17.47 2.66
CA GLN A 100 -12.96 -17.68 4.09
C GLN A 100 -14.44 -17.41 4.42
N ASP A 101 -15.23 -16.95 3.44
CA ASP A 101 -16.61 -16.46 3.60
C ASP A 101 -16.72 -15.45 4.75
N GLN A 102 -15.80 -14.48 4.77
CA GLN A 102 -15.63 -13.58 5.89
C GLN A 102 -15.67 -12.12 5.42
N PHE A 103 -16.58 -11.34 6.03
CA PHE A 103 -16.56 -9.87 5.97
C PHE A 103 -15.92 -9.33 7.25
N THR A 104 -15.01 -8.35 7.11
CA THR A 104 -14.29 -7.76 8.22
C THR A 104 -14.24 -6.24 8.14
N LEU A 105 -14.16 -5.59 9.31
CA LEU A 105 -13.81 -4.19 9.45
C LEU A 105 -12.39 -4.11 9.99
N ASN A 106 -11.48 -3.54 9.21
CA ASN A 106 -10.04 -3.71 9.39
C ASN A 106 -9.40 -2.60 10.22
N GLY A 107 -10.13 -1.53 10.52
CA GLY A 107 -9.64 -0.40 11.28
C GLY A 107 -9.92 0.94 10.61
N PHE A 108 -9.03 1.88 10.83
CA PHE A 108 -9.06 3.22 10.22
C PHE A 108 -7.65 3.79 10.09
N LYS A 109 -7.47 4.79 9.21
CA LYS A 109 -6.22 5.57 9.08
C LYS A 109 -6.52 7.06 9.12
N THR A 110 -5.55 7.84 9.60
CA THR A 110 -5.53 9.29 9.47
C THR A 110 -4.37 9.69 8.58
N ARG A 111 -4.58 10.68 7.71
CA ARG A 111 -3.60 11.16 6.74
C ARG A 111 -3.32 12.65 6.97
N PHE A 112 -2.05 13.02 6.83
CA PHE A 112 -1.58 14.40 6.85
C PHE A 112 -0.64 14.60 5.67
N LEU A 113 -1.16 15.23 4.62
CA LEU A 113 -0.46 15.45 3.36
C LEU A 113 0.01 16.89 3.26
N PHE A 114 1.31 17.08 3.09
CA PHE A 114 1.97 18.37 2.91
C PHE A 114 2.58 18.42 1.52
N VAL A 115 2.25 19.44 0.75
CA VAL A 115 2.66 19.57 -0.64
C VAL A 115 3.22 20.96 -0.96
N GLN A 116 3.95 21.05 -2.05
CA GLN A 116 4.26 22.33 -2.68
C GLN A 116 2.93 22.99 -3.12
N PRO A 117 2.64 24.25 -2.70
CA PRO A 117 1.45 24.95 -3.18
C PRO A 117 1.37 24.97 -4.70
N HIS A 118 0.16 24.73 -5.24
CA HIS A 118 -0.08 24.70 -6.69
C HIS A 118 0.82 23.72 -7.43
N ALA A 119 1.04 22.51 -6.87
CA ALA A 119 1.90 21.49 -7.42
C ALA A 119 1.60 21.17 -8.90
N ALA A 120 0.33 21.25 -9.30
CA ALA A 120 -0.12 21.07 -10.69
C ALA A 120 0.49 22.07 -11.70
N GLU A 121 0.92 23.25 -11.26
CA GLU A 121 1.48 24.30 -12.11
C GLU A 121 3.01 24.20 -12.27
N HIS A 122 3.67 23.33 -11.50
CA HIS A 122 5.13 23.20 -11.47
C HIS A 122 5.63 22.04 -12.34
N GLN A 123 6.77 22.24 -13.02
CA GLN A 123 7.45 21.19 -13.77
C GLN A 123 8.06 20.13 -12.83
N PHE A 124 8.59 20.57 -11.70
CA PHE A 124 8.98 19.68 -10.59
C PHE A 124 8.12 20.00 -9.40
N PHE A 125 7.54 18.97 -8.81
CA PHE A 125 6.70 19.11 -7.63
C PHE A 125 7.09 18.08 -6.57
N TYR A 126 6.76 18.37 -5.32
CA TYR A 126 7.10 17.53 -4.19
C TYR A 126 6.07 17.63 -3.07
N GLY A 127 6.06 16.63 -2.24
CA GLY A 127 5.26 16.57 -1.03
C GLY A 127 5.75 15.51 -0.08
N ILE A 128 5.08 15.40 1.04
CA ILE A 128 5.26 14.32 2.00
C ILE A 128 3.94 13.99 2.66
N ASN A 129 3.59 12.71 2.68
CA ASN A 129 2.42 12.20 3.35
C ASN A 129 2.81 11.42 4.60
N PHE A 130 2.01 11.55 5.65
CA PHE A 130 2.11 10.77 6.87
C PHE A 130 0.76 10.10 7.12
N GLU A 131 0.74 8.78 7.21
CA GLU A 131 -0.43 8.01 7.61
C GLU A 131 -0.19 7.33 8.95
N PHE A 132 -1.24 7.31 9.77
CA PHE A 132 -1.24 6.62 11.05
C PHE A 132 -2.43 5.68 11.08
N SER A 133 -2.15 4.40 11.21
CA SER A 133 -3.14 3.32 11.12
C SER A 133 -3.42 2.69 12.47
N TYR A 134 -4.69 2.36 12.69
CA TYR A 134 -5.13 1.45 13.73
C TYR A 134 -5.72 0.20 13.05
N ASN A 135 -5.07 -0.94 13.21
CA ASN A 135 -5.29 -2.15 12.45
C ASN A 135 -5.97 -3.23 13.29
N ALA A 136 -6.92 -3.94 12.69
CA ALA A 136 -7.40 -5.20 13.22
C ALA A 136 -6.33 -6.30 13.03
N HIS A 137 -6.27 -7.25 13.94
CA HIS A 137 -5.23 -8.29 13.99
C HIS A 137 -5.24 -9.27 12.80
N TYR A 138 -6.31 -9.34 12.03
CA TYR A 138 -6.40 -10.15 10.81
C TYR A 138 -6.04 -9.35 9.55
N TRP A 139 -5.96 -8.02 9.68
CA TRP A 139 -5.54 -7.11 8.63
C TRP A 139 -4.03 -6.94 8.63
N GLU A 140 -3.46 -6.65 9.78
CA GLU A 140 -2.03 -6.47 10.00
C GLU A 140 -1.62 -7.01 11.37
N PRO A 141 -0.44 -7.67 11.51
CA PRO A 141 0.03 -8.17 12.80
C PRO A 141 0.20 -7.06 13.85
N THR A 142 0.57 -5.87 13.39
CA THR A 142 0.83 -4.71 14.23
C THR A 142 -0.40 -3.83 14.33
N ARG A 143 -0.86 -3.58 15.56
CA ARG A 143 -2.06 -2.77 15.80
C ARG A 143 -1.94 -1.32 15.38
N PHE A 144 -0.75 -0.74 15.53
CA PHE A 144 -0.46 0.62 15.14
C PHE A 144 0.70 0.61 14.17
N SER A 145 0.50 1.18 13.01
CA SER A 145 1.54 1.39 12.01
C SER A 145 1.53 2.84 11.52
N GLN A 146 2.59 3.21 10.86
CA GLN A 146 2.77 4.52 10.26
C GLN A 146 3.41 4.34 8.90
N GLU A 147 2.87 5.03 7.90
CA GLU A 147 3.53 5.21 6.61
C GLU A 147 4.09 6.63 6.51
N ILE A 148 5.28 6.74 5.95
CA ILE A 148 5.90 8.00 5.55
C ILE A 148 6.12 7.90 4.04
N ARG A 149 5.42 8.74 3.26
CA ARG A 149 5.43 8.70 1.79
C ARG A 149 5.90 10.05 1.24
N PRO A 150 7.21 10.25 0.99
CA PRO A 150 7.68 11.37 0.18
C PRO A 150 7.11 11.28 -1.24
N ILE A 151 6.87 12.43 -1.85
CA ILE A 151 6.34 12.55 -3.21
C ILE A 151 7.34 13.39 -4.00
N LEU A 152 7.81 12.87 -5.13
CA LEU A 152 8.68 13.57 -6.06
C LEU A 152 8.12 13.36 -7.46
N GLY A 153 7.83 14.45 -8.17
CA GLY A 153 7.25 14.36 -9.51
C GLY A 153 7.84 15.34 -10.50
N TRP A 154 7.84 14.94 -11.76
CA TRP A 154 8.34 15.75 -12.89
C TRP A 154 7.34 15.70 -14.04
N ARG A 155 7.05 16.87 -14.64
CA ARG A 155 6.19 17.04 -15.83
C ARG A 155 7.00 17.39 -17.05
N PHE A 156 6.79 16.61 -18.12
CA PHE A 156 7.45 16.76 -19.43
C PHE A 156 6.41 16.83 -20.55
N GLY A 157 5.72 17.96 -20.66
CA GLY A 157 4.60 18.10 -21.60
C GLY A 157 3.42 17.20 -21.19
N PRO A 158 3.05 16.19 -22.02
CA PRO A 158 1.97 15.28 -21.67
C PRO A 158 2.39 14.11 -20.76
N VAL A 159 3.68 14.01 -20.39
CA VAL A 159 4.22 12.91 -19.59
C VAL A 159 4.53 13.40 -18.19
N ASP A 160 4.00 12.70 -17.18
CA ASP A 160 4.38 12.89 -15.78
C ASP A 160 5.10 11.63 -15.27
N PHE A 161 6.17 11.85 -14.51
CA PHE A 161 6.88 10.79 -13.82
C PHE A 161 6.91 11.08 -12.33
N ILE A 162 6.43 10.13 -11.52
CA ILE A 162 6.25 10.32 -10.07
C ILE A 162 6.89 9.16 -9.34
N ILE A 163 7.55 9.45 -8.23
CA ILE A 163 8.12 8.47 -7.30
C ILE A 163 7.64 8.78 -5.90
N ASN A 164 7.15 7.77 -5.22
CA ASN A 164 6.85 7.77 -3.79
C ASN A 164 7.78 6.77 -3.09
N PRO A 165 8.92 7.18 -2.53
CA PRO A 165 9.80 6.29 -1.75
C PRO A 165 9.19 6.07 -0.35
N ILE A 166 8.29 5.09 -0.25
CA ILE A 166 7.51 4.81 0.94
C ILE A 166 8.37 4.10 2.00
N ILE A 167 8.18 4.50 3.25
CA ILE A 167 8.78 3.89 4.43
C ILE A 167 7.67 3.52 5.40
N ASP A 168 7.51 2.22 5.65
CA ASP A 168 6.58 1.70 6.63
C ASP A 168 7.26 1.50 7.98
N ASN A 169 6.54 1.87 9.04
CA ASN A 169 7.02 1.82 10.42
C ASN A 169 5.97 1.17 11.34
N ASN A 170 6.32 0.03 11.89
CA ASN A 170 5.50 -0.73 12.83
C ASN A 170 5.83 -0.45 14.31
N TRP A 171 6.64 0.58 14.60
CA TRP A 171 7.08 1.02 15.94
C TRP A 171 7.95 0.00 16.71
N HIS A 172 8.50 -1.01 16.04
CA HIS A 172 9.42 -1.97 16.64
C HIS A 172 10.90 -1.55 16.55
N GLY A 173 11.14 -0.29 16.19
CA GLY A 173 12.46 0.34 16.10
C GLY A 173 12.94 0.49 14.66
N VAL A 174 14.07 1.21 14.49
CA VAL A 174 14.60 1.59 13.16
C VAL A 174 15.00 0.39 12.27
N ARG A 175 15.15 -0.80 12.84
CA ARG A 175 15.48 -2.02 12.07
C ARG A 175 14.26 -2.67 11.42
N SER A 176 13.08 -2.35 11.88
CA SER A 176 11.81 -2.82 11.34
C SER A 176 11.12 -1.78 10.45
N LEU A 177 11.90 -0.82 9.91
CA LEU A 177 11.43 0.06 8.86
C LEU A 177 11.48 -0.70 7.53
N ASP A 178 10.35 -0.83 6.88
CA ASP A 178 10.24 -1.45 5.56
C ASP A 178 10.30 -0.40 4.45
N PHE A 179 10.84 -0.78 3.29
CA PHE A 179 10.95 0.08 2.12
C PHE A 179 10.07 -0.44 0.99
N ALA A 180 8.99 0.27 0.70
CA ALA A 180 7.97 -0.12 -0.25
C ALA A 180 7.71 1.00 -1.29
N PRO A 181 8.68 1.36 -2.16
CA PRO A 181 8.50 2.45 -3.11
C PRO A 181 7.46 2.12 -4.17
N ALA A 182 6.80 3.20 -4.64
CA ALA A 182 5.87 3.16 -5.74
C ALA A 182 6.24 4.23 -6.79
N GLU A 183 6.12 3.88 -8.07
CA GLU A 183 6.42 4.77 -9.19
C GLU A 183 5.23 4.79 -10.16
N ARG A 184 5.05 5.95 -10.81
CA ARG A 184 4.01 6.14 -11.83
C ARG A 184 4.55 6.91 -13.02
N LEU A 185 4.22 6.44 -14.21
CA LEU A 185 4.49 7.11 -15.48
C LEU A 185 3.16 7.33 -16.19
N ASP A 186 2.71 8.59 -16.23
CA ASP A 186 1.48 9.02 -16.88
C ASP A 186 1.72 9.52 -18.30
N TYR A 187 0.73 9.32 -19.13
CA TYR A 187 0.58 10.01 -20.40
C TYR A 187 -0.82 10.65 -20.50
N ASN A 188 -0.86 11.96 -20.41
CA ASN A 188 -2.08 12.77 -20.50
C ASN A 188 -2.58 12.85 -21.93
N LEU A 189 -3.63 12.09 -22.27
CA LEU A 189 -4.26 12.05 -23.59
C LEU A 189 -5.08 13.29 -23.88
N SER A 190 -5.71 13.85 -22.85
CA SER A 190 -6.55 15.04 -22.89
C SER A 190 -6.65 15.62 -21.48
N PRO A 191 -7.31 16.78 -21.27
CA PRO A 191 -7.59 17.30 -19.91
C PRO A 191 -8.43 16.38 -19.03
N THR A 192 -9.09 15.37 -19.61
CA THR A 192 -10.01 14.46 -18.89
C THR A 192 -9.57 13.00 -18.90
N TRP A 193 -8.61 12.63 -19.73
CA TRP A 193 -8.17 11.23 -19.86
C TRP A 193 -6.66 11.12 -19.78
N ALA A 194 -6.20 10.22 -18.95
CA ALA A 194 -4.81 9.78 -18.93
C ALA A 194 -4.72 8.24 -18.95
N VAL A 195 -3.55 7.74 -19.32
CA VAL A 195 -3.17 6.34 -19.16
C VAL A 195 -1.84 6.30 -18.41
N ALA A 196 -1.68 5.30 -17.55
CA ALA A 196 -0.46 5.20 -16.76
C ALA A 196 0.06 3.77 -16.65
N LEU A 197 1.35 3.67 -16.33
CA LEU A 197 1.97 2.49 -15.76
C LEU A 197 2.38 2.81 -14.33
N GLU A 198 2.00 1.95 -13.40
CA GLU A 198 2.40 2.05 -12.01
C GLU A 198 3.13 0.79 -11.58
N HIS A 199 4.25 0.98 -10.90
CA HIS A 199 5.00 -0.11 -10.28
C HIS A 199 4.97 0.06 -8.77
N TYR A 200 4.59 -0.99 -8.07
CA TYR A 200 4.61 -1.09 -6.62
C TYR A 200 5.58 -2.18 -6.22
N SER A 201 6.44 -1.87 -5.28
CA SER A 201 7.40 -2.83 -4.76
C SER A 201 7.48 -2.78 -3.24
N ASP A 202 7.83 -3.93 -2.65
CA ASP A 202 8.18 -4.04 -1.24
C ASP A 202 9.48 -4.83 -1.14
N TYR A 203 10.54 -4.16 -0.70
CA TYR A 203 11.88 -4.71 -0.53
C TYR A 203 12.09 -5.32 0.86
N GLY A 204 11.13 -5.12 1.79
CA GLY A 204 11.25 -5.47 3.18
C GLY A 204 12.13 -4.51 3.97
N GLU A 205 12.65 -4.98 5.10
CA GLU A 205 13.38 -4.14 6.06
C GLU A 205 14.62 -3.47 5.46
N PHE A 206 14.76 -2.16 5.63
CA PHE A 206 15.90 -1.36 5.14
C PHE A 206 17.26 -1.92 5.50
N HIS A 207 17.40 -2.48 6.70
CA HIS A 207 18.69 -2.99 7.16
C HIS A 207 19.06 -4.33 6.53
N LYS A 208 18.09 -5.02 5.90
CA LYS A 208 18.27 -6.32 5.28
C LYS A 208 17.12 -6.59 4.30
N PHE A 209 17.25 -6.08 3.09
CA PHE A 209 16.28 -6.36 2.03
C PHE A 209 16.04 -7.86 1.85
N ALA A 210 14.79 -8.22 1.61
CA ALA A 210 14.37 -9.58 1.29
C ALA A 210 15.07 -10.10 0.02
N GLY A 211 15.14 -11.40 -0.17
CA GLY A 211 15.58 -11.99 -1.43
C GLY A 211 14.63 -11.61 -2.57
N VAL A 212 15.13 -11.54 -3.81
CA VAL A 212 14.33 -11.07 -4.97
C VAL A 212 12.99 -11.80 -5.12
N ASN A 213 12.93 -13.09 -4.81
CA ASN A 213 11.67 -13.86 -4.88
C ASN A 213 10.72 -13.61 -3.68
N ASP A 214 11.26 -13.04 -2.61
CA ASP A 214 10.53 -12.72 -1.39
C ASP A 214 10.13 -11.23 -1.33
N GLN A 215 10.59 -10.42 -2.30
CA GLN A 215 10.15 -9.04 -2.50
C GLN A 215 8.84 -9.03 -3.29
N GLN A 216 7.94 -8.09 -3.02
CA GLN A 216 6.80 -7.87 -3.90
C GLN A 216 7.19 -6.93 -5.05
N HIS A 217 6.72 -7.26 -6.24
CA HIS A 217 6.81 -6.42 -7.42
C HIS A 217 5.55 -6.57 -8.25
N MET A 218 4.79 -5.50 -8.41
CA MET A 218 3.55 -5.47 -9.18
C MET A 218 3.57 -4.32 -10.17
N LEU A 219 3.14 -4.57 -11.40
CA LEU A 219 2.97 -3.55 -12.43
C LEU A 219 1.50 -3.44 -12.80
N PHE A 220 0.96 -2.24 -12.73
CA PHE A 220 -0.41 -1.91 -13.13
C PHE A 220 -0.42 -1.14 -14.45
N ALA A 221 -1.36 -1.49 -15.32
CA ALA A 221 -1.82 -0.62 -16.39
C ALA A 221 -3.09 0.09 -15.90
N VAL A 222 -3.09 1.41 -15.99
CA VAL A 222 -4.12 2.27 -15.39
C VAL A 222 -4.73 3.20 -16.44
N VAL A 223 -5.99 3.49 -16.27
CA VAL A 223 -6.74 4.52 -17.00
C VAL A 223 -7.38 5.45 -16.01
N ASP A 224 -7.20 6.75 -16.22
CA ASP A 224 -7.83 7.82 -15.44
C ASP A 224 -8.85 8.55 -16.29
N TYR A 225 -9.94 8.91 -15.64
CA TYR A 225 -10.95 9.79 -16.17
C TYR A 225 -11.34 10.81 -15.09
N SER A 226 -11.01 12.08 -15.33
CA SER A 226 -11.22 13.17 -14.37
C SER A 226 -12.09 14.26 -14.95
N THR A 227 -13.04 14.73 -14.14
CA THR A 227 -13.93 15.83 -14.43
C THR A 227 -14.10 16.73 -13.19
N ASP A 228 -14.72 17.89 -13.36
CA ASP A 228 -15.05 18.78 -12.23
C ASP A 228 -16.00 18.15 -11.19
N ARG A 229 -16.57 16.99 -11.48
CA ARG A 229 -17.59 16.35 -10.62
C ARG A 229 -17.17 15.02 -10.01
N PHE A 230 -16.37 14.27 -10.71
CA PHE A 230 -15.92 12.96 -10.24
C PHE A 230 -14.65 12.54 -10.98
N ASP A 231 -13.89 11.72 -10.30
CA ASP A 231 -12.68 11.09 -10.78
C ASP A 231 -12.84 9.58 -10.75
N VAL A 232 -12.28 8.90 -11.73
CA VAL A 232 -12.22 7.45 -11.82
C VAL A 232 -10.82 7.05 -12.19
N GLU A 233 -10.19 6.24 -11.35
CA GLU A 233 -8.96 5.55 -11.67
C GLU A 233 -9.23 4.04 -11.68
N ALA A 234 -8.95 3.36 -12.79
CA ALA A 234 -9.14 1.92 -12.91
C ALA A 234 -7.87 1.26 -13.43
N GLY A 235 -7.46 0.18 -12.79
CA GLY A 235 -6.22 -0.50 -13.13
C GLY A 235 -6.29 -2.02 -13.04
N ILE A 236 -5.43 -2.67 -13.83
CA ILE A 236 -5.17 -4.10 -13.78
C ILE A 236 -3.68 -4.32 -13.52
N GLY A 237 -3.36 -5.05 -12.46
CA GLY A 237 -1.99 -5.32 -12.01
C GLY A 237 -1.60 -6.77 -12.11
N HIS A 238 -0.34 -7.01 -12.44
CA HIS A 238 0.29 -8.32 -12.48
C HIS A 238 1.54 -8.35 -11.59
N GLY A 239 1.64 -9.38 -10.74
CA GLY A 239 2.80 -9.62 -9.89
C GLY A 239 3.88 -10.46 -10.57
N PHE A 240 5.15 -10.14 -10.32
CA PHE A 240 6.30 -10.78 -10.98
C PHE A 240 7.09 -11.72 -10.09
N THR A 241 6.75 -11.80 -8.79
CA THR A 241 7.51 -12.56 -7.79
C THR A 241 6.59 -13.52 -7.05
N ALA A 242 7.18 -14.50 -6.36
CA ALA A 242 6.40 -15.44 -5.57
C ALA A 242 5.69 -14.79 -4.35
N ALA A 243 6.18 -13.64 -3.90
CA ALA A 243 5.57 -12.87 -2.81
C ALA A 243 4.43 -11.95 -3.30
N SER A 244 4.31 -11.71 -4.61
CA SER A 244 3.25 -10.90 -5.20
C SER A 244 2.00 -11.73 -5.50
N ASP A 245 0.83 -11.08 -5.52
CA ASP A 245 -0.38 -11.67 -6.08
C ASP A 245 -0.33 -11.64 -7.61
N ASP A 246 -0.83 -12.70 -8.28
CA ASP A 246 -0.71 -12.85 -9.73
C ASP A 246 -1.52 -11.81 -10.50
N LEU A 247 -2.72 -11.49 -10.00
CA LEU A 247 -3.64 -10.55 -10.66
C LEU A 247 -4.41 -9.76 -9.61
N VAL A 248 -4.33 -8.42 -9.73
CA VAL A 248 -5.09 -7.49 -8.88
C VAL A 248 -5.80 -6.48 -9.77
N LEU A 249 -7.05 -6.19 -9.44
CA LEU A 249 -7.84 -5.13 -10.05
C LEU A 249 -7.98 -4.01 -9.04
N LYS A 250 -7.79 -2.75 -9.46
CA LYS A 250 -8.06 -1.57 -8.62
C LYS A 250 -9.10 -0.67 -9.26
N LEU A 251 -9.87 -0.01 -8.42
CA LEU A 251 -10.84 1.01 -8.79
C LEU A 251 -10.89 2.08 -7.70
N ILE A 252 -10.60 3.32 -8.06
CA ILE A 252 -10.77 4.49 -7.20
C ILE A 252 -11.85 5.36 -7.80
N LEU A 253 -12.81 5.79 -6.99
CA LEU A 253 -13.90 6.68 -7.38
C LEU A 253 -13.87 7.91 -6.47
N GLY A 254 -13.54 9.08 -7.04
CA GLY A 254 -13.44 10.35 -6.34
C GLY A 254 -14.63 11.28 -6.62
N HIS A 255 -15.02 12.06 -5.61
CA HIS A 255 -16.02 13.11 -5.73
C HIS A 255 -15.69 14.30 -4.81
N PRO A 256 -15.41 15.50 -5.37
CA PRO A 256 -15.29 16.73 -4.60
C PRO A 256 -16.65 17.29 -4.21
N PHE A 257 -16.77 18.01 -3.05
CA PHE A 257 -17.99 18.67 -2.58
C PHE A 257 -17.73 19.85 -1.63
#